data_44882a544ce74ec0998654973031a597
#
_entry.id   44882a544ce74ec0998654973031a597
#
_cell.length_a   1.000
_cell.length_b   1.000
_cell.length_c   1.000
_cell.angle_alpha   90.00
_cell.angle_beta   90.00
_cell.angle_gamma   90.00
#
_symmetry.space_group_name_H-M   'P 1'
#
loop_
_entity.id
_entity.type
_entity.pdbx_description
1 polymer ?
#
loop_
_entity_poly.entity_id
_entity_poly.type
_entity_poly.pdbx_seq_one_letter_code
_entity_poly.pdbx_strand_id
1 'polypeptide(L)'
;MADKKRRNTPNTGNKRNNGRRKKKSRLKGLIAAELIVVVVLVMIVGHNLGLGTGITNFVNSIRKPAVEELDITGINSPYAVLMNAKSGKVIGDINGEEQMYPASMTKIMTTILAIENLKDLNQEITITNDMVADLYVQDAMQAGFQPNETVKAIDLLYGVMLPSGAECCVALADTVAGSVSDFVTLMNEKAEKLGMTGTHFSSISGLHREDHYSTAKDIALLLRYAIKNDTFREIIESPYHSTSGTNIHPDGITFYSTMFKNLSD
;
A
#
# COMPACT_ATOMS: atom_id res chain seq x y z
N MET A 1 -3.34 -52.46 44.94
CA MET A 1 -4.76 -52.81 44.71
C MET A 1 -5.51 -51.57 44.30
N ALA A 2 -6.16 -51.66 43.22
CA ALA A 2 -7.28 -50.98 42.57
C ALA A 2 -6.94 -50.24 41.27
N ASP A 3 -7.15 -50.98 40.26
CA ASP A 3 -7.17 -50.67 38.83
C ASP A 3 -8.41 -49.79 38.51
N LYS A 4 -8.24 -48.69 37.77
CA LYS A 4 -9.36 -47.89 37.22
C LYS A 4 -9.21 -47.78 35.69
N LYS A 5 -9.88 -48.72 35.00
CA LYS A 5 -10.19 -48.70 33.58
C LYS A 5 -10.82 -47.37 33.17
N ARG A 6 -10.14 -46.61 32.25
CA ARG A 6 -10.77 -45.53 31.47
C ARG A 6 -11.44 -46.12 30.23
N ARG A 7 -12.74 -45.94 30.13
CA ARG A 7 -13.56 -46.27 28.95
C ARG A 7 -13.28 -45.21 27.85
N ASN A 8 -12.87 -45.67 26.70
CA ASN A 8 -12.83 -44.88 25.44
C ASN A 8 -14.25 -44.83 24.89
N THR A 9 -14.80 -43.62 24.70
CA THR A 9 -16.00 -43.37 23.91
C THR A 9 -15.59 -42.91 22.51
N PRO A 10 -16.13 -43.45 21.42
CA PRO A 10 -15.76 -43.01 20.06
C PRO A 10 -16.48 -41.71 19.72
N ASN A 11 -15.69 -40.74 19.22
CA ASN A 11 -16.16 -39.46 18.74
C ASN A 11 -16.78 -39.60 17.33
N THR A 12 -18.12 -39.54 17.22
CA THR A 12 -18.89 -39.71 15.98
C THR A 12 -19.30 -38.38 15.32
N GLY A 13 -18.62 -37.25 15.63
CA GLY A 13 -19.10 -35.88 15.29
C GLY A 13 -18.67 -35.24 13.94
N ASN A 14 -17.85 -35.87 13.07
CA ASN A 14 -17.24 -35.09 11.97
C ASN A 14 -17.50 -35.55 10.50
N LYS A 15 -18.46 -36.45 10.27
CA LYS A 15 -18.77 -36.92 8.88
C LYS A 15 -19.91 -36.15 8.17
N ARG A 16 -20.73 -35.37 8.85
CA ARG A 16 -21.89 -34.70 8.22
C ARG A 16 -21.61 -33.35 7.55
N ASN A 17 -20.52 -32.66 7.87
CA ASN A 17 -20.24 -31.30 7.33
C ASN A 17 -19.53 -31.31 5.97
N ASN A 18 -18.77 -32.36 5.63
CA ASN A 18 -18.05 -32.42 4.33
C ASN A 18 -18.97 -32.73 3.14
N GLY A 19 -20.10 -33.44 3.38
CA GLY A 19 -21.06 -33.73 2.33
C GLY A 19 -21.86 -32.52 1.85
N ARG A 20 -22.21 -31.60 2.77
CA ARG A 20 -22.95 -30.36 2.41
C ARG A 20 -22.12 -29.34 1.63
N ARG A 21 -20.80 -29.21 1.93
CA ARG A 21 -19.90 -28.34 1.16
C ARG A 21 -19.67 -28.84 -0.26
N LYS A 22 -19.44 -30.13 -0.45
CA LYS A 22 -19.29 -30.73 -1.81
C LYS A 22 -20.59 -30.64 -2.64
N LYS A 23 -21.77 -30.75 -2.03
CA LYS A 23 -23.06 -30.62 -2.73
C LYS A 23 -23.32 -29.17 -3.17
N LYS A 24 -22.99 -28.15 -2.33
CA LYS A 24 -23.09 -26.72 -2.70
C LYS A 24 -22.11 -26.32 -3.81
N SER A 25 -20.90 -26.86 -3.82
CA SER A 25 -19.90 -26.61 -4.87
C SER A 25 -20.32 -27.24 -6.22
N ARG A 26 -20.84 -28.46 -6.23
CA ARG A 26 -21.38 -29.12 -7.44
C ARG A 26 -22.61 -28.39 -7.98
N LEU A 27 -23.50 -27.91 -7.11
CA LEU A 27 -24.69 -27.17 -7.53
C LEU A 27 -24.31 -25.81 -8.17
N LYS A 28 -23.32 -25.09 -7.63
CA LYS A 28 -22.80 -23.86 -8.25
C LYS A 28 -22.13 -24.11 -9.60
N GLY A 29 -21.40 -25.22 -9.74
CA GLY A 29 -20.81 -25.63 -11.02
C GLY A 29 -21.85 -26.00 -12.08
N LEU A 30 -22.94 -26.69 -11.70
CA LEU A 30 -24.06 -27.01 -12.56
C LEU A 30 -24.82 -25.77 -13.04
N ILE A 31 -25.12 -24.83 -12.13
CA ILE A 31 -25.79 -23.56 -12.48
C ILE A 31 -24.91 -22.71 -13.41
N ALA A 32 -23.60 -22.70 -13.19
CA ALA A 32 -22.67 -21.98 -14.09
C ALA A 32 -22.61 -22.65 -15.48
N ALA A 33 -22.62 -23.97 -15.55
CA ALA A 33 -22.66 -24.72 -16.85
C ALA A 33 -23.96 -24.49 -17.59
N GLU A 34 -25.12 -24.51 -16.92
CA GLU A 34 -26.42 -24.21 -17.53
C GLU A 34 -26.49 -22.77 -18.06
N LEU A 35 -25.96 -21.80 -17.32
CA LEU A 35 -25.87 -20.39 -17.76
C LEU A 35 -25.01 -20.24 -19.01
N ILE A 36 -23.89 -20.95 -19.10
CA ILE A 36 -23.04 -20.96 -20.31
C ILE A 36 -23.78 -21.55 -21.49
N VAL A 37 -24.49 -22.66 -21.30
CA VAL A 37 -25.29 -23.31 -22.35
C VAL A 37 -26.42 -22.39 -22.87
N VAL A 38 -27.11 -21.71 -21.96
CA VAL A 38 -28.15 -20.73 -22.32
C VAL A 38 -27.57 -19.56 -23.11
N VAL A 39 -26.44 -19.02 -22.70
CA VAL A 39 -25.76 -17.94 -23.43
C VAL A 39 -25.30 -18.38 -24.79
N VAL A 40 -24.76 -19.59 -24.94
CA VAL A 40 -24.37 -20.16 -26.25
C VAL A 40 -25.59 -20.38 -27.13
N LEU A 41 -26.69 -20.91 -26.60
CA LEU A 41 -27.95 -21.10 -27.36
C LEU A 41 -28.54 -19.76 -27.82
N VAL A 42 -28.54 -18.73 -26.96
CA VAL A 42 -28.99 -17.38 -27.33
C VAL A 42 -28.11 -16.78 -28.43
N MET A 43 -26.79 -17.01 -28.37
CA MET A 43 -25.88 -16.56 -29.45
C MET A 43 -26.14 -17.31 -30.79
N ILE A 44 -26.37 -18.63 -30.76
CA ILE A 44 -26.67 -19.42 -31.96
C ILE A 44 -28.02 -19.02 -32.57
N VAL A 45 -29.03 -18.86 -31.73
CA VAL A 45 -30.37 -18.45 -32.19
C VAL A 45 -30.34 -17.01 -32.70
N GLY A 46 -29.65 -16.11 -32.00
CA GLY A 46 -29.48 -14.73 -32.43
C GLY A 46 -28.71 -14.59 -33.75
N HIS A 47 -27.72 -15.46 -34.01
CA HIS A 47 -26.99 -15.50 -35.27
C HIS A 47 -27.90 -15.96 -36.42
N ASN A 48 -28.69 -16.98 -36.19
CA ASN A 48 -29.63 -17.51 -37.22
C ASN A 48 -30.81 -16.57 -37.51
N LEU A 49 -31.16 -15.68 -36.57
CA LEU A 49 -32.23 -14.68 -36.75
C LEU A 49 -31.72 -13.31 -37.26
N GLY A 50 -30.45 -13.20 -37.66
CA GLY A 50 -29.86 -11.95 -38.16
C GLY A 50 -29.65 -10.85 -37.09
N LEU A 51 -29.80 -11.18 -35.80
CA LEU A 51 -29.63 -10.26 -34.69
C LEU A 51 -28.16 -10.12 -34.22
N GLY A 52 -27.22 -10.70 -34.98
CA GLY A 52 -25.80 -10.77 -34.63
C GLY A 52 -25.14 -9.42 -34.34
N THR A 53 -25.53 -8.38 -35.05
CA THR A 53 -25.00 -7.02 -34.83
C THR A 53 -25.48 -6.37 -33.53
N GLY A 54 -26.71 -6.67 -33.11
CA GLY A 54 -27.26 -6.14 -31.84
C GLY A 54 -26.60 -6.78 -30.62
N ILE A 55 -26.34 -8.09 -30.66
CA ILE A 55 -25.69 -8.82 -29.57
C ILE A 55 -24.21 -8.42 -29.44
N THR A 56 -23.49 -8.29 -30.56
CA THR A 56 -22.10 -7.81 -30.58
C THR A 56 -21.98 -6.39 -30.07
N ASN A 57 -22.90 -5.51 -30.46
CA ASN A 57 -22.92 -4.12 -29.94
C ASN A 57 -23.25 -4.08 -28.45
N PHE A 58 -24.18 -4.92 -27.97
CA PHE A 58 -24.49 -5.03 -26.54
C PHE A 58 -23.30 -5.60 -25.75
N VAL A 59 -22.67 -6.68 -26.22
CA VAL A 59 -21.45 -7.23 -25.55
C VAL A 59 -20.31 -6.23 -25.58
N ASN A 60 -20.13 -5.45 -26.63
CA ASN A 60 -19.13 -4.40 -26.71
C ASN A 60 -19.47 -3.20 -25.81
N SER A 61 -20.75 -2.90 -25.60
CA SER A 61 -21.18 -1.82 -24.67
C SER A 61 -20.96 -2.17 -23.19
N ILE A 62 -21.02 -3.46 -22.84
CA ILE A 62 -20.70 -3.95 -21.48
C ILE A 62 -19.21 -4.31 -21.31
N ARG A 63 -18.45 -4.47 -22.40
CA ARG A 63 -16.99 -4.49 -22.30
C ARG A 63 -16.52 -3.13 -21.80
N LYS A 64 -16.00 -3.08 -20.57
CA LYS A 64 -15.23 -1.92 -20.14
C LYS A 64 -14.18 -1.67 -21.22
N PRO A 65 -14.01 -0.41 -21.68
CA PRO A 65 -13.00 -0.11 -22.69
C PRO A 65 -11.68 -0.72 -22.22
N ALA A 66 -11.03 -1.47 -23.11
CA ALA A 66 -9.69 -1.98 -22.81
C ALA A 66 -8.84 -0.76 -22.48
N VAL A 67 -8.31 -0.71 -21.26
CA VAL A 67 -7.36 0.35 -20.89
C VAL A 67 -6.17 0.11 -21.83
N GLU A 68 -5.93 1.07 -22.71
CA GLU A 68 -4.86 1.03 -23.69
C GLU A 68 -3.54 0.94 -22.96
N GLU A 69 -2.67 0.01 -23.33
CA GLU A 69 -1.32 -0.05 -22.80
C GLU A 69 -0.54 1.12 -23.39
N LEU A 70 0.10 1.90 -22.52
CA LEU A 70 0.92 3.03 -22.90
C LEU A 70 2.37 2.58 -23.07
N ASP A 71 2.99 2.97 -24.17
CA ASP A 71 4.43 2.82 -24.34
C ASP A 71 5.16 3.85 -23.45
N ILE A 72 5.88 3.34 -22.45
CA ILE A 72 6.67 4.14 -21.51
C ILE A 72 8.18 3.90 -21.68
N THR A 73 8.62 3.26 -22.78
CA THR A 73 10.03 2.91 -23.01
C THR A 73 10.95 4.13 -23.14
N GLY A 74 10.40 5.33 -23.35
CA GLY A 74 11.15 6.58 -23.37
C GLY A 74 11.56 7.14 -21.99
N ILE A 75 11.14 6.48 -20.89
CA ILE A 75 11.51 6.91 -19.52
C ILE A 75 12.92 6.42 -19.19
N ASN A 76 13.80 7.34 -18.72
CA ASN A 76 15.16 7.03 -18.29
C ASN A 76 15.21 6.38 -16.89
N SER A 77 14.37 5.37 -16.65
CA SER A 77 14.38 4.61 -15.40
C SER A 77 14.48 3.13 -15.72
N PRO A 78 15.32 2.35 -15.01
CA PRO A 78 15.38 0.90 -15.17
C PRO A 78 14.10 0.21 -14.67
N TYR A 79 13.33 0.86 -13.80
CA TYR A 79 12.10 0.33 -13.23
C TYR A 79 11.00 1.40 -13.28
N ALA A 80 9.88 1.10 -13.92
CA ALA A 80 8.74 2.02 -13.94
C ALA A 80 7.42 1.24 -14.10
N VAL A 81 6.39 1.66 -13.36
CA VAL A 81 5.02 1.14 -13.49
C VAL A 81 4.05 2.30 -13.55
N LEU A 82 3.23 2.32 -14.59
CA LEU A 82 2.06 3.19 -14.67
C LEU A 82 0.81 2.37 -14.38
N MET A 83 0.09 2.72 -13.32
CA MET A 83 -1.10 1.99 -12.87
C MET A 83 -2.32 2.91 -12.86
N ASN A 84 -3.43 2.39 -13.39
CA ASN A 84 -4.71 3.09 -13.27
C ASN A 84 -5.19 3.06 -11.80
N ALA A 85 -5.28 4.22 -11.17
CA ALA A 85 -5.60 4.35 -9.75
C ALA A 85 -6.98 3.75 -9.37
N LYS A 86 -7.98 3.83 -10.27
CA LYS A 86 -9.33 3.30 -10.01
C LYS A 86 -9.38 1.78 -10.14
N SER A 87 -8.90 1.24 -11.27
CA SER A 87 -9.00 -0.19 -11.56
C SER A 87 -7.87 -1.04 -10.98
N GLY A 88 -6.68 -0.45 -10.72
CA GLY A 88 -5.46 -1.15 -10.37
C GLY A 88 -4.81 -1.88 -11.56
N LYS A 89 -5.29 -1.64 -12.79
CA LYS A 89 -4.66 -2.23 -13.98
C LYS A 89 -3.34 -1.50 -14.25
N VAL A 90 -2.27 -2.27 -14.47
CA VAL A 90 -1.01 -1.77 -15.02
C VAL A 90 -1.26 -1.43 -16.49
N ILE A 91 -0.85 -0.24 -16.91
CA ILE A 91 -1.03 0.30 -18.27
C ILE A 91 0.29 0.69 -18.92
N GLY A 92 1.40 0.63 -18.18
CA GLY A 92 2.77 0.75 -18.67
C GLY A 92 3.71 0.08 -17.69
N ASP A 93 4.71 -0.65 -18.18
CA ASP A 93 5.60 -1.47 -17.34
C ASP A 93 7.02 -1.48 -17.94
N ILE A 94 8.00 -1.19 -17.09
CA ILE A 94 9.43 -1.42 -17.35
C ILE A 94 9.97 -2.15 -16.12
N ASN A 95 10.27 -3.44 -16.24
CA ASN A 95 10.82 -4.28 -15.17
C ASN A 95 10.05 -4.14 -13.84
N GLY A 96 8.72 -3.98 -13.92
CA GLY A 96 7.87 -3.62 -12.78
C GLY A 96 7.83 -4.67 -11.66
N GLU A 97 8.14 -5.93 -11.96
CA GLU A 97 8.19 -7.03 -10.99
C GLU A 97 9.61 -7.36 -10.53
N GLU A 98 10.64 -6.72 -11.12
CA GLU A 98 12.01 -6.94 -10.68
C GLU A 98 12.29 -6.26 -9.34
N GLN A 99 13.11 -6.93 -8.53
CA GLN A 99 13.51 -6.42 -7.21
C GLN A 99 14.40 -5.20 -7.34
N MET A 100 14.07 -4.16 -6.58
CA MET A 100 14.85 -2.92 -6.50
C MET A 100 14.93 -2.41 -5.06
N TYR A 101 15.85 -1.51 -4.78
CA TYR A 101 15.88 -0.75 -3.53
C TYR A 101 14.93 0.45 -3.64
N PRO A 102 13.87 0.52 -2.79
CA PRO A 102 12.83 1.53 -2.92
C PRO A 102 13.29 2.93 -2.46
N ALA A 103 14.39 3.05 -1.73
CA ALA A 103 14.87 4.29 -1.15
C ALA A 103 13.74 5.07 -0.45
N SER A 104 13.64 6.38 -0.65
CA SER A 104 12.63 7.24 0.01
C SER A 104 11.17 6.93 -0.38
N MET A 105 10.90 6.12 -1.41
CA MET A 105 9.53 5.64 -1.67
C MET A 105 8.97 4.79 -0.52
N THR A 106 9.83 4.22 0.32
CA THR A 106 9.47 3.57 1.60
C THR A 106 8.62 4.47 2.49
N LYS A 107 8.84 5.77 2.46
CA LYS A 107 8.13 6.76 3.29
C LYS A 107 6.62 6.84 2.99
N ILE A 108 6.18 6.36 1.84
CA ILE A 108 4.75 6.18 1.54
C ILE A 108 4.12 5.22 2.55
N MET A 109 4.78 4.08 2.83
CA MET A 109 4.31 3.10 3.82
C MET A 109 4.34 3.70 5.23
N THR A 110 5.42 4.36 5.60
CA THR A 110 5.57 5.00 6.92
C THR A 110 4.48 6.04 7.16
N THR A 111 4.23 6.90 6.17
CA THR A 111 3.21 7.95 6.26
C THR A 111 1.80 7.38 6.38
N ILE A 112 1.41 6.44 5.51
CA ILE A 112 0.04 5.91 5.56
C ILE A 112 -0.21 5.10 6.83
N LEU A 113 0.77 4.33 7.33
CA LEU A 113 0.64 3.63 8.60
C LEU A 113 0.53 4.59 9.79
N ALA A 114 1.30 5.68 9.79
CA ALA A 114 1.19 6.69 10.84
C ALA A 114 -0.20 7.33 10.84
N ILE A 115 -0.72 7.74 9.69
CA ILE A 115 -2.06 8.32 9.56
C ILE A 115 -3.15 7.35 10.06
N GLU A 116 -3.03 6.06 9.75
CA GLU A 116 -4.04 5.06 10.12
C GLU A 116 -4.03 4.68 11.61
N ASN A 117 -2.90 4.84 12.30
CA ASN A 117 -2.73 4.36 13.67
C ASN A 117 -2.65 5.49 14.72
N LEU A 118 -2.38 6.73 14.32
CA LEU A 118 -2.45 7.88 15.22
C LEU A 118 -3.90 8.24 15.51
N LYS A 119 -4.22 8.45 16.80
CA LYS A 119 -5.57 8.80 17.24
C LYS A 119 -5.94 10.25 16.93
N ASP A 120 -4.96 11.12 16.97
CA ASP A 120 -5.09 12.55 16.71
C ASP A 120 -3.85 13.05 15.98
N LEU A 121 -4.02 13.59 14.79
CA LEU A 121 -2.93 14.16 14.01
C LEU A 121 -2.43 15.51 14.56
N ASN A 122 -3.18 16.13 15.49
CA ASN A 122 -2.73 17.34 16.20
C ASN A 122 -2.01 17.02 17.52
N GLN A 123 -1.89 15.73 17.89
CA GLN A 123 -1.12 15.38 19.09
C GLN A 123 0.33 15.83 18.94
N GLU A 124 0.90 16.26 20.06
CA GLU A 124 2.29 16.67 20.14
C GLU A 124 3.20 15.45 20.37
N ILE A 125 4.31 15.41 19.64
CA ILE A 125 5.34 14.37 19.71
C ILE A 125 6.66 15.06 19.96
N THR A 126 7.40 14.64 21.00
CA THR A 126 8.72 15.18 21.31
C THR A 126 9.80 14.31 20.64
N ILE A 127 10.64 14.94 19.83
CA ILE A 127 11.80 14.29 19.21
C ILE A 127 12.89 14.15 20.25
N THR A 128 13.34 12.93 20.53
CA THR A 128 14.39 12.66 21.52
C THR A 128 15.78 12.67 20.88
N ASN A 129 16.84 12.80 21.72
CA ASN A 129 18.21 12.67 21.22
C ASN A 129 18.46 11.32 20.53
N ASP A 130 17.92 10.24 21.08
CA ASP A 130 18.13 8.88 20.57
C ASP A 130 17.49 8.68 19.19
N MET A 131 16.39 9.38 18.89
CA MET A 131 15.72 9.32 17.58
C MET A 131 16.57 9.89 16.45
N VAL A 132 17.50 10.79 16.72
CA VAL A 132 18.30 11.50 15.71
C VAL A 132 19.77 11.11 15.69
N ALA A 133 20.27 10.50 16.76
CA ALA A 133 21.71 10.23 16.93
C ALA A 133 22.32 9.45 15.77
N ASP A 134 21.68 8.35 15.36
CA ASP A 134 22.16 7.49 14.28
C ASP A 134 21.95 8.11 12.88
N LEU A 135 20.99 9.04 12.74
CA LEU A 135 20.65 9.63 11.45
C LEU A 135 21.76 10.56 10.93
N TYR A 136 22.44 11.27 11.83
CA TYR A 136 23.61 12.08 11.46
C TYR A 136 24.78 11.25 10.96
N VAL A 137 25.01 10.07 11.58
CA VAL A 137 26.06 9.14 11.18
C VAL A 137 25.78 8.52 9.81
N GLN A 138 24.51 8.32 9.48
CA GLN A 138 24.05 7.69 8.23
C GLN A 138 23.83 8.69 7.09
N ASP A 139 24.15 9.97 7.28
CA ASP A 139 23.90 11.07 6.31
C ASP A 139 22.45 11.06 5.79
N ALA A 140 21.50 10.80 6.69
CA ALA A 140 20.08 10.73 6.35
C ALA A 140 19.52 12.14 6.11
N MET A 141 18.66 12.27 5.10
CA MET A 141 17.91 13.51 4.88
C MET A 141 17.03 13.81 6.07
N GLN A 142 17.04 15.06 6.54
CA GLN A 142 16.28 15.54 7.67
C GLN A 142 15.40 16.73 7.30
N ALA A 143 14.26 16.86 7.96
CA ALA A 143 13.34 17.98 7.79
C ALA A 143 13.85 19.23 8.52
N GLY A 144 14.66 19.04 9.57
CA GLY A 144 15.29 20.13 10.33
C GLY A 144 14.82 20.24 11.78
N PHE A 145 13.96 19.35 12.22
CA PHE A 145 13.57 19.30 13.65
C PHE A 145 14.72 18.84 14.53
N GLN A 146 14.79 19.41 15.71
CA GLN A 146 15.90 19.23 16.63
C GLN A 146 15.54 18.30 17.81
N PRO A 147 16.55 17.70 18.48
CA PRO A 147 16.32 17.00 19.74
C PRO A 147 15.62 17.89 20.78
N ASN A 148 14.69 17.32 21.54
CA ASN A 148 13.82 17.97 22.53
C ASN A 148 12.83 18.98 21.91
N GLU A 149 12.63 18.96 20.60
CA GLU A 149 11.59 19.71 19.93
C GLU A 149 10.27 18.96 20.00
N THR A 150 9.19 19.69 20.36
CA THR A 150 7.83 19.15 20.43
C THR A 150 7.05 19.64 19.23
N VAL A 151 6.59 18.69 18.39
CA VAL A 151 6.03 18.93 17.06
C VAL A 151 4.70 18.22 16.93
N LYS A 152 3.73 18.82 16.22
CA LYS A 152 2.48 18.13 15.92
C LYS A 152 2.71 16.97 14.96
N ALA A 153 1.96 15.88 15.15
CA ALA A 153 2.06 14.71 14.29
C ALA A 153 1.80 15.03 12.81
N ILE A 154 0.85 15.93 12.51
CA ILE A 154 0.60 16.36 11.13
C ILE A 154 1.81 17.05 10.51
N ASP A 155 2.53 17.88 11.27
CA ASP A 155 3.73 18.57 10.78
C ASP A 155 4.88 17.57 10.54
N LEU A 156 4.98 16.52 11.35
CA LEU A 156 5.91 15.41 11.12
C LEU A 156 5.56 14.64 9.83
N LEU A 157 4.27 14.39 9.55
CA LEU A 157 3.84 13.72 8.29
C LEU A 157 4.25 14.54 7.06
N TYR A 158 4.07 15.86 7.09
CA TYR A 158 4.58 16.75 6.05
C TYR A 158 6.11 16.71 5.98
N GLY A 159 6.80 16.68 7.12
CA GLY A 159 8.26 16.54 7.21
C GLY A 159 8.78 15.24 6.61
N VAL A 160 8.03 14.14 6.72
CA VAL A 160 8.36 12.87 6.04
C VAL A 160 8.28 13.01 4.52
N MET A 161 7.20 13.60 4.00
CA MET A 161 6.88 13.51 2.57
C MET A 161 7.49 14.63 1.73
N LEU A 162 7.57 15.87 2.22
CA LEU A 162 8.03 16.99 1.41
C LEU A 162 9.57 17.09 1.37
N PRO A 163 10.30 17.26 2.51
CA PRO A 163 11.76 17.29 2.53
C PRO A 163 12.39 15.90 2.70
N SER A 164 11.60 14.85 2.87
CA SER A 164 12.07 13.47 3.07
C SER A 164 12.76 13.23 4.43
N GLY A 165 12.28 13.88 5.52
CA GLY A 165 12.86 13.86 6.88
C GLY A 165 12.85 12.46 7.53
N ALA A 166 14.03 11.95 7.86
CA ALA A 166 14.17 10.65 8.50
C ALA A 166 13.85 10.70 10.00
N GLU A 167 14.17 11.81 10.68
CA GLU A 167 13.80 12.03 12.09
C GLU A 167 12.30 12.02 12.29
N CYS A 168 11.55 12.54 11.33
CA CYS A 168 10.09 12.49 11.35
C CYS A 168 9.58 11.04 11.26
N CYS A 169 10.24 10.20 10.43
CA CYS A 169 9.90 8.77 10.35
C CYS A 169 10.12 8.07 11.70
N VAL A 170 11.24 8.34 12.38
CA VAL A 170 11.55 7.72 13.68
C VAL A 170 10.54 8.15 14.74
N ALA A 171 10.26 9.46 14.84
CA ALA A 171 9.30 9.99 15.81
C ALA A 171 7.89 9.42 15.63
N LEU A 172 7.43 9.31 14.39
CA LEU A 172 6.13 8.69 14.08
C LEU A 172 6.12 7.20 14.38
N ALA A 173 7.18 6.47 13.98
CA ALA A 173 7.28 5.02 14.21
C ALA A 173 7.28 4.67 15.70
N ASP A 174 8.06 5.40 16.50
CA ASP A 174 8.11 5.22 17.96
C ASP A 174 6.76 5.53 18.61
N THR A 175 6.11 6.61 18.19
CA THR A 175 4.77 6.98 18.71
C THR A 175 3.71 5.95 18.40
N VAL A 176 3.74 5.36 17.19
CA VAL A 176 2.72 4.40 16.73
C VAL A 176 2.94 3.01 17.31
N ALA A 177 4.18 2.54 17.32
CA ALA A 177 4.51 1.15 17.63
C ALA A 177 5.39 0.96 18.87
N GLY A 178 5.90 2.04 19.48
CA GLY A 178 6.80 2.00 20.63
C GLY A 178 8.25 1.68 20.25
N SER A 179 8.52 1.26 19.02
CA SER A 179 9.87 1.07 18.50
C SER A 179 9.90 1.05 16.97
N VAL A 180 11.07 1.36 16.38
CA VAL A 180 11.32 1.21 14.93
C VAL A 180 11.14 -0.24 14.49
N SER A 181 11.57 -1.21 15.30
CA SER A 181 11.46 -2.65 14.99
C SER A 181 10.00 -3.11 14.89
N ASP A 182 9.17 -2.71 15.84
CA ASP A 182 7.76 -3.06 15.85
C ASP A 182 7.01 -2.36 14.71
N PHE A 183 7.40 -1.12 14.39
CA PHE A 183 6.85 -0.43 13.23
C PHE A 183 7.21 -1.10 11.91
N VAL A 184 8.44 -1.59 11.74
CA VAL A 184 8.86 -2.40 10.57
C VAL A 184 8.01 -3.68 10.47
N THR A 185 7.67 -4.30 11.59
CA THR A 185 6.73 -5.44 11.61
C THR A 185 5.36 -5.04 11.03
N LEU A 186 4.81 -3.90 11.47
CA LEU A 186 3.55 -3.38 10.92
C LEU A 186 3.65 -3.07 9.41
N MET A 187 4.79 -2.55 8.94
CA MET A 187 5.03 -2.29 7.52
C MET A 187 4.93 -3.58 6.69
N ASN A 188 5.57 -4.66 7.13
CA ASN A 188 5.55 -5.95 6.44
C ASN A 188 4.16 -6.60 6.49
N GLU A 189 3.46 -6.54 7.62
CA GLU A 189 2.05 -6.98 7.71
C GLU A 189 1.14 -6.21 6.75
N LYS A 190 1.34 -4.90 6.61
CA LYS A 190 0.58 -4.08 5.67
C LYS A 190 0.92 -4.44 4.23
N ALA A 191 2.20 -4.67 3.92
CA ALA A 191 2.64 -5.11 2.59
C ALA A 191 1.98 -6.43 2.19
N GLU A 192 1.93 -7.42 3.10
CA GLU A 192 1.23 -8.69 2.88
C GLU A 192 -0.27 -8.47 2.63
N LYS A 193 -0.95 -7.66 3.46
CA LYS A 193 -2.37 -7.33 3.30
C LYS A 193 -2.69 -6.64 1.97
N LEU A 194 -1.75 -5.86 1.42
CA LEU A 194 -1.88 -5.18 0.14
C LEU A 194 -1.49 -6.06 -1.06
N GLY A 195 -0.93 -7.25 -0.82
CA GLY A 195 -0.47 -8.16 -1.86
C GLY A 195 0.87 -7.75 -2.49
N MET A 196 1.72 -7.03 -1.76
CA MET A 196 3.06 -6.61 -2.18
C MET A 196 4.05 -7.77 -2.01
N THR A 197 3.96 -8.77 -2.88
CA THR A 197 4.68 -10.04 -2.74
C THR A 197 6.17 -9.97 -3.05
N GLY A 198 6.63 -8.92 -3.71
CA GLY A 198 8.04 -8.66 -4.03
C GLY A 198 8.69 -7.67 -3.06
N THR A 199 8.09 -7.44 -1.86
CA THR A 199 8.52 -6.40 -0.94
C THR A 199 8.90 -6.96 0.43
N HIS A 200 10.02 -6.47 0.96
CA HIS A 200 10.41 -6.64 2.35
C HIS A 200 10.97 -5.33 2.91
N PHE A 201 10.33 -4.81 3.94
CA PHE A 201 10.79 -3.62 4.64
C PHE A 201 11.67 -4.00 5.83
N SER A 202 12.86 -3.40 5.91
CA SER A 202 13.75 -3.42 7.08
C SER A 202 14.18 -2.02 7.51
N SER A 203 13.72 -0.99 6.78
CA SER A 203 13.94 0.43 7.06
C SER A 203 12.62 1.19 6.98
N ILE A 204 12.41 2.15 7.90
CA ILE A 204 11.23 3.02 7.94
C ILE A 204 11.38 4.27 7.04
N SER A 205 12.60 4.62 6.65
CA SER A 205 12.92 5.83 5.88
C SER A 205 13.47 5.54 4.49
N GLY A 206 13.81 4.26 4.22
CA GLY A 206 14.43 3.83 2.96
C GLY A 206 15.95 3.96 2.95
N LEU A 207 16.59 4.15 4.11
CA LEU A 207 18.03 3.98 4.24
C LEU A 207 18.42 2.57 3.80
N HIS A 208 19.48 2.48 3.03
CA HIS A 208 19.89 1.25 2.37
C HIS A 208 20.22 0.12 3.36
N ARG A 209 19.64 -1.06 3.09
CA ARG A 209 19.96 -2.35 3.72
C ARG A 209 19.78 -3.44 2.67
N GLU A 210 20.58 -4.48 2.73
CA GLU A 210 20.53 -5.58 1.74
C GLU A 210 19.16 -6.28 1.73
N ASP A 211 18.50 -6.36 2.88
CA ASP A 211 17.21 -6.98 3.08
C ASP A 211 16.01 -5.99 2.92
N HIS A 212 16.28 -4.74 2.50
CA HIS A 212 15.27 -3.72 2.27
C HIS A 212 15.01 -3.55 0.77
N TYR A 213 13.97 -4.20 0.26
CA TYR A 213 13.66 -4.23 -1.16
C TYR A 213 12.17 -4.15 -1.45
N SER A 214 11.84 -3.79 -2.69
CA SER A 214 10.49 -3.77 -3.23
C SER A 214 10.52 -3.96 -4.75
N THR A 215 9.37 -3.82 -5.40
CA THR A 215 9.23 -3.75 -6.86
C THR A 215 8.47 -2.46 -7.24
N ALA A 216 8.66 -1.96 -8.45
CA ALA A 216 7.92 -0.78 -8.91
C ALA A 216 6.39 -1.03 -8.91
N LYS A 217 5.97 -2.26 -9.18
CA LYS A 217 4.57 -2.68 -9.11
C LYS A 217 4.01 -2.65 -7.69
N ASP A 218 4.77 -3.14 -6.72
CA ASP A 218 4.34 -3.13 -5.32
C ASP A 218 4.26 -1.69 -4.77
N ILE A 219 5.22 -0.82 -5.12
CA ILE A 219 5.15 0.61 -4.78
C ILE A 219 3.93 1.27 -5.43
N ALA A 220 3.58 0.92 -6.67
CA ALA A 220 2.36 1.43 -7.31
C ALA A 220 1.08 0.92 -6.61
N LEU A 221 1.06 -0.33 -6.10
CA LEU A 221 -0.04 -0.85 -5.28
C LEU A 221 -0.17 -0.07 -3.96
N LEU A 222 0.96 0.17 -3.29
CA LEU A 222 1.01 0.94 -2.06
C LEU A 222 0.52 2.38 -2.28
N LEU A 223 1.03 3.07 -3.29
CA LEU A 223 0.61 4.43 -3.63
C LEU A 223 -0.88 4.48 -3.97
N ARG A 224 -1.37 3.53 -4.78
CA ARG A 224 -2.79 3.40 -5.10
C ARG A 224 -3.67 3.20 -3.87
N TYR A 225 -3.17 2.52 -2.85
CA TYR A 225 -3.85 2.39 -1.57
C TYR A 225 -3.84 3.72 -0.80
N ALA A 226 -2.66 4.33 -0.64
CA ALA A 226 -2.44 5.51 0.16
C ALA A 226 -3.22 6.75 -0.35
N ILE A 227 -3.30 6.97 -1.67
CA ILE A 227 -4.04 8.10 -2.25
C ILE A 227 -5.57 8.06 -2.06
N LYS A 228 -6.13 6.96 -1.54
CA LYS A 228 -7.54 6.90 -1.13
C LYS A 228 -7.79 7.58 0.21
N ASN A 229 -6.75 7.76 1.00
CA ASN A 229 -6.81 8.53 2.24
C ASN A 229 -6.68 10.02 1.93
N ASP A 230 -7.65 10.82 2.38
CA ASP A 230 -7.71 12.24 2.04
C ASP A 230 -6.54 13.02 2.62
N THR A 231 -6.13 12.72 3.87
CA THR A 231 -4.96 13.36 4.50
C THR A 231 -3.67 13.04 3.75
N PHE A 232 -3.46 11.76 3.37
CA PHE A 232 -2.28 11.39 2.58
C PHE A 232 -2.24 12.14 1.26
N ARG A 233 -3.38 12.23 0.56
CA ARG A 233 -3.49 12.94 -0.72
C ARG A 233 -3.20 14.43 -0.56
N GLU A 234 -3.76 15.08 0.46
CA GLU A 234 -3.50 16.48 0.76
C GLU A 234 -2.00 16.74 0.96
N ILE A 235 -1.32 15.88 1.71
CA ILE A 235 0.12 16.00 1.97
C ILE A 235 0.94 15.93 0.67
N ILE A 236 0.69 14.91 -0.19
CA ILE A 236 1.49 14.73 -1.41
C ILE A 236 1.17 15.75 -2.52
N GLU A 237 -0.03 16.33 -2.50
CA GLU A 237 -0.46 17.38 -3.44
C GLU A 237 0.05 18.77 -3.01
N SER A 238 0.62 18.90 -1.81
CA SER A 238 1.09 20.20 -1.28
C SER A 238 2.45 20.56 -1.86
N PRO A 239 2.60 21.72 -2.53
CA PRO A 239 3.90 22.18 -3.02
C PRO A 239 4.81 22.63 -1.87
N TYR A 240 4.26 23.10 -0.78
CA TYR A 240 4.96 23.48 0.46
C TYR A 240 4.03 23.33 1.65
N HIS A 241 4.61 23.30 2.84
CA HIS A 241 3.90 23.34 4.12
C HIS A 241 4.71 24.13 5.15
N SER A 242 4.06 25.05 5.85
CA SER A 242 4.65 25.75 6.99
C SER A 242 4.09 25.13 8.28
N THR A 243 4.97 24.63 9.11
CA THR A 243 4.59 23.97 10.37
C THR A 243 4.05 24.99 11.38
N SER A 244 3.35 24.48 12.37
CA SER A 244 3.08 25.25 13.59
C SER A 244 4.39 25.67 14.27
N GLY A 245 4.36 26.76 15.02
CA GLY A 245 5.49 27.13 15.88
C GLY A 245 5.74 26.08 16.97
N THR A 246 7.00 25.81 17.24
CA THR A 246 7.46 24.85 18.26
C THR A 246 8.24 25.55 19.37
N ASN A 247 8.66 24.80 20.38
CA ASN A 247 9.52 25.31 21.45
C ASN A 247 10.96 25.67 20.99
N ILE A 248 11.39 25.19 19.79
CA ILE A 248 12.71 25.48 19.22
C ILE A 248 12.59 26.38 17.99
N HIS A 249 11.59 26.16 17.15
CA HIS A 249 11.28 26.99 15.99
C HIS A 249 9.94 27.73 16.22
N PRO A 250 9.94 28.87 16.92
CA PRO A 250 8.69 29.58 17.28
C PRO A 250 7.91 30.08 16.05
N ASP A 251 8.59 30.34 14.93
CA ASP A 251 7.96 30.74 13.67
C ASP A 251 7.64 29.54 12.76
N GLY A 252 7.90 28.30 13.22
CA GLY A 252 7.78 27.08 12.44
C GLY A 252 8.89 26.90 11.42
N ILE A 253 8.78 25.81 10.64
CA ILE A 253 9.67 25.49 9.52
C ILE A 253 8.83 25.40 8.25
N THR A 254 9.32 25.93 7.13
CA THR A 254 8.64 25.76 5.83
C THR A 254 9.35 24.69 5.01
N PHE A 255 8.63 23.61 4.73
CA PHE A 255 9.05 22.53 3.83
C PHE A 255 8.61 22.81 2.41
N TYR A 256 9.45 22.47 1.44
CA TYR A 256 9.11 22.48 0.02
C TYR A 256 9.15 21.08 -0.53
N SER A 257 8.19 20.74 -1.38
CA SER A 257 8.17 19.44 -2.05
C SER A 257 9.32 19.33 -3.05
N THR A 258 10.18 18.34 -2.87
CA THR A 258 11.26 18.03 -3.82
C THR A 258 10.71 17.64 -5.19
N MET A 259 9.53 17.06 -5.25
CA MET A 259 8.84 16.69 -6.50
C MET A 259 8.42 17.95 -7.29
N PHE A 260 7.74 18.89 -6.65
CA PHE A 260 7.29 20.12 -7.33
C PHE A 260 8.45 21.01 -7.75
N LYS A 261 9.53 21.06 -6.97
CA LYS A 261 10.73 21.79 -7.33
C LYS A 261 11.33 21.29 -8.66
N ASN A 262 11.31 19.97 -8.87
CA ASN A 262 11.84 19.37 -10.09
C ASN A 262 10.88 19.43 -11.29
N LEU A 263 9.61 19.78 -11.08
CA LEU A 263 8.62 19.96 -12.17
C LEU A 263 8.55 21.40 -12.68
N SER A 264 9.14 22.35 -11.97
CA SER A 264 9.12 23.80 -12.33
C SER A 264 10.30 24.23 -13.18
N ASP A 265 11.27 23.37 -13.41
CA ASP A 265 12.43 23.56 -14.29
C ASP A 265 12.20 22.89 -15.64
#